data_66ae80cdea24aedf8634c172f73ef1a4
#
_entry.id   66ae80cdea24aedf8634c172f73ef1a4
#
_cell.length_a   1.000
_cell.length_b   1.000
_cell.length_c   1.000
_cell.angle_alpha   90.00
_cell.angle_beta   90.00
_cell.angle_gamma   90.00
#
_symmetry.space_group_name_H-M   'P 1'
#
loop_
_entity.id
_entity.type
_entity.pdbx_description
1 polymer ?
#
loop_
_entity_poly.entity_id
_entity_poly.type
_entity_poly.pdbx_seq_one_letter_code
_entity_poly.pdbx_strand_id
1 'polypeptide(L)'
;MPNYPQRHFRDYFDLTNDELVACNDLIKIIKDEIITKDKTVKAFNVGTNAGKISGQSIMHCHIHLIPRRDGDVENPQGGVRSVIPKNQHYKQKI
;
A
#
# COMPACT_ATOMS: atom_id res chain seq x y z
N MET A 1 16.42 -12.16 11.81
CA MET A 1 15.30 -11.60 12.60
C MET A 1 14.54 -10.61 11.76
N PRO A 2 13.24 -10.78 11.61
CA PRO A 2 12.46 -9.83 10.82
C PRO A 2 12.53 -8.43 11.40
N ASN A 3 12.41 -7.44 10.53
CA ASN A 3 12.43 -6.04 10.89
C ASN A 3 11.03 -5.48 11.06
N TYR A 4 10.14 -6.28 11.64
CA TYR A 4 8.80 -5.82 11.93
C TYR A 4 8.53 -5.90 13.43
N PRO A 5 7.50 -5.20 13.91
CA PRO A 5 7.20 -5.14 15.33
C PRO A 5 6.99 -6.51 15.95
N GLN A 6 7.45 -6.67 17.20
CA GLN A 6 7.31 -7.94 17.92
C GLN A 6 5.92 -8.15 18.48
N ARG A 7 5.17 -7.07 18.72
CA ARG A 7 3.83 -7.18 19.29
C ARG A 7 2.81 -7.41 18.19
N HIS A 8 1.71 -8.06 18.53
CA HIS A 8 0.58 -8.22 17.62
C HIS A 8 -0.17 -6.90 17.48
N PHE A 9 -0.55 -6.54 16.25
CA PHE A 9 -1.38 -5.37 15.99
C PHE A 9 -2.37 -5.71 14.89
N ARG A 10 -3.61 -5.26 15.10
CA ARG A 10 -4.73 -5.64 14.26
C ARG A 10 -4.68 -4.96 12.89
N ASP A 11 -4.39 -3.67 12.87
CA ASP A 11 -4.38 -2.91 11.64
C ASP A 11 -3.43 -1.72 11.74
N TYR A 12 -3.42 -0.94 10.67
CA TYR A 12 -2.53 0.21 10.52
C TYR A 12 -2.59 1.17 11.71
N PHE A 13 -3.78 1.37 12.27
CA PHE A 13 -3.98 2.35 13.33
C PHE A 13 -3.45 1.90 14.69
N ASP A 14 -3.12 0.63 14.83
CA ASP A 14 -2.46 0.12 16.03
C ASP A 14 -0.97 0.37 16.05
N LEU A 15 -0.38 0.79 14.92
CA LEU A 15 1.06 1.02 14.83
C LEU A 15 1.46 2.28 15.58
N THR A 16 2.55 2.20 16.33
CA THR A 16 3.17 3.37 16.93
C THR A 16 3.91 4.17 15.86
N ASN A 17 4.28 5.42 16.18
CA ASN A 17 5.05 6.24 15.25
C ASN A 17 6.37 5.59 14.88
N ASP A 18 7.07 5.00 15.85
CA ASP A 18 8.33 4.31 15.57
C ASP A 18 8.14 3.12 14.64
N GLU A 19 7.05 2.38 14.83
CA GLU A 19 6.70 1.27 13.94
C GLU A 19 6.38 1.74 12.54
N LEU A 20 5.68 2.87 12.41
CA LEU A 20 5.39 3.46 11.10
C LEU A 20 6.67 3.89 10.38
N VAL A 21 7.61 4.51 11.10
CA VAL A 21 8.89 4.89 10.51
C VAL A 21 9.64 3.66 10.00
N ALA A 22 9.68 2.60 10.81
CA ALA A 22 10.35 1.35 10.41
C ALA A 22 9.70 0.75 9.17
N CYS A 23 8.37 0.75 9.10
CA CYS A 23 7.65 0.26 7.92
C CYS A 23 7.94 1.11 6.68
N ASN A 24 7.97 2.43 6.84
CA ASN A 24 8.28 3.32 5.72
C ASN A 24 9.69 3.08 5.18
N ASP A 25 10.66 2.90 6.06
CA ASP A 25 12.03 2.63 5.63
C ASP A 25 12.11 1.32 4.87
N LEU A 26 11.43 0.29 5.35
CA LEU A 26 11.41 -1.01 4.69
C LEU A 26 10.74 -0.93 3.32
N ILE A 27 9.62 -0.21 3.21
CA ILE A 27 8.92 -0.02 1.94
C ILE A 27 9.84 0.63 0.90
N LYS A 28 10.61 1.63 1.30
CA LYS A 28 11.55 2.30 0.39
C LYS A 28 12.64 1.36 -0.09
N ILE A 29 13.16 0.53 0.80
CA ILE A 29 14.19 -0.45 0.47
C ILE A 29 13.65 -1.47 -0.53
N ILE A 30 12.47 -2.01 -0.26
CA ILE A 30 11.84 -3.01 -1.12
C ILE A 30 11.51 -2.41 -2.48
N LYS A 31 11.00 -1.17 -2.51
CA LYS A 31 10.72 -0.46 -3.76
C LYS A 31 11.97 -0.38 -4.63
N ASP A 32 13.09 0.00 -4.06
CA ASP A 32 14.34 0.12 -4.79
C ASP A 32 14.82 -1.24 -5.32
N GLU A 33 14.66 -2.29 -4.54
CA GLU A 33 14.99 -3.65 -5.00
C GLU A 33 14.11 -4.07 -6.19
N ILE A 34 12.82 -3.80 -6.12
CA ILE A 34 11.89 -4.14 -7.20
C ILE A 34 12.27 -3.42 -8.48
N ILE A 35 12.50 -2.12 -8.41
CA ILE A 35 12.86 -1.31 -9.58
C ILE A 35 14.17 -1.80 -10.19
N THR A 36 15.12 -2.19 -9.35
CA THR A 36 16.42 -2.67 -9.80
C THR A 36 16.28 -3.98 -10.56
N LYS A 37 15.41 -4.88 -10.09
CA LYS A 37 15.27 -6.22 -10.66
C LYS A 37 14.28 -6.26 -11.83
N ASP A 38 13.33 -5.35 -11.89
CA ASP A 38 12.28 -5.37 -12.91
C ASP A 38 12.08 -3.98 -13.50
N LYS A 39 12.63 -3.76 -14.67
CA LYS A 39 12.59 -2.46 -15.34
C LYS A 39 11.22 -2.13 -15.94
N THR A 40 10.31 -3.08 -15.95
CA THR A 40 8.95 -2.83 -16.43
C THR A 40 8.07 -2.12 -15.39
N VAL A 41 8.50 -2.09 -14.12
CA VAL A 41 7.76 -1.41 -13.07
C VAL A 41 7.96 0.09 -13.21
N LYS A 42 6.86 0.83 -13.32
CA LYS A 42 6.86 2.27 -13.55
C LYS A 42 6.32 3.09 -12.38
N ALA A 43 5.55 2.45 -11.51
CA ALA A 43 4.87 3.15 -10.43
C ALA A 43 4.47 2.17 -9.34
N PHE A 44 3.90 2.68 -8.26
CA PHE A 44 3.47 1.85 -7.15
C PHE A 44 2.16 2.37 -6.58
N ASN A 45 1.34 1.44 -6.09
CA ASN A 45 0.30 1.76 -5.14
C ASN A 45 0.75 1.24 -3.77
N VAL A 46 0.55 2.06 -2.76
CA VAL A 46 0.86 1.69 -1.37
C VAL A 46 -0.41 1.83 -0.57
N GLY A 47 -0.74 0.84 0.23
CA GLY A 47 -1.96 0.94 1.00
C GLY A 47 -2.14 -0.22 1.96
N THR A 48 -3.14 -0.08 2.81
CA THR A 48 -3.49 -1.07 3.79
C THR A 48 -5.00 -1.06 3.99
N ASN A 49 -5.55 -2.19 4.37
CA ASN A 49 -6.97 -2.30 4.69
C ASN A 49 -7.11 -2.36 6.20
N ALA A 50 -7.84 -1.42 6.77
CA ALA A 50 -8.07 -1.34 8.21
C ALA A 50 -9.55 -1.55 8.47
N GLY A 51 -9.89 -2.71 9.03
CA GLY A 51 -11.26 -3.08 9.31
C GLY A 51 -11.90 -3.94 8.23
N LYS A 52 -12.85 -4.74 8.63
CA LYS A 52 -13.46 -5.74 7.76
C LYS A 52 -14.14 -5.13 6.54
N ILE A 53 -14.83 -4.00 6.73
CA ILE A 53 -15.57 -3.34 5.64
C ILE A 53 -14.64 -2.80 4.55
N SER A 54 -13.39 -2.51 4.91
CA SER A 54 -12.41 -2.05 3.93
C SER A 54 -11.75 -3.19 3.15
N GLY A 55 -12.09 -4.43 3.48
CA GLY A 55 -11.53 -5.59 2.82
C GLY A 55 -10.48 -6.34 3.63
N GLN A 56 -10.28 -5.95 4.88
CA GLN A 56 -9.35 -6.68 5.74
C GLN A 56 -9.95 -8.03 6.09
N SER A 57 -9.32 -9.11 5.62
CA SER A 57 -9.80 -10.46 5.85
C SER A 57 -9.06 -11.16 7.00
N ILE A 58 -7.85 -10.75 7.27
CA ILE A 58 -7.05 -11.27 8.37
C ILE A 58 -6.81 -10.14 9.36
N MET A 59 -7.17 -10.35 10.63
CA MET A 59 -7.03 -9.31 11.66
C MET A 59 -5.59 -9.20 12.14
N HIS A 60 -4.70 -8.97 11.20
CA HIS A 60 -3.29 -8.71 11.42
C HIS A 60 -2.85 -7.71 10.35
N CYS A 61 -2.17 -6.66 10.76
CA CYS A 61 -1.83 -5.57 9.86
C CYS A 61 -1.00 -6.03 8.67
N HIS A 62 -1.44 -5.67 7.49
CA HIS A 62 -0.69 -5.87 6.25
C HIS A 62 -0.64 -4.54 5.51
N ILE A 63 0.55 -4.16 5.06
CA ILE A 63 0.73 -3.00 4.19
C ILE A 63 1.18 -3.53 2.84
N HIS A 64 0.45 -3.14 1.80
CA HIS A 64 0.69 -3.60 0.44
C HIS A 64 1.55 -2.61 -0.31
N LEU A 65 2.57 -3.11 -0.98
CA LEU A 65 3.34 -2.35 -1.95
C LEU A 65 3.14 -3.02 -3.30
N ILE A 66 2.36 -2.40 -4.16
CA ILE A 66 1.92 -3.00 -5.41
C ILE A 66 2.67 -2.38 -6.59
N PRO A 67 3.59 -3.13 -7.21
CA PRO A 67 4.27 -2.63 -8.41
C PRO A 67 3.28 -2.51 -9.56
N ARG A 68 3.36 -1.39 -10.28
CA ARG A 68 2.46 -1.12 -11.39
C ARG A 68 3.24 -1.00 -12.68
N ARG A 69 2.64 -1.48 -13.76
CA ARG A 69 3.24 -1.50 -15.09
C ARG A 69 2.28 -0.91 -16.09
N ASP A 70 2.81 -0.45 -17.22
CA ASP A 70 1.96 0.07 -18.29
C ASP A 70 0.96 -0.99 -18.72
N GLY A 71 -0.31 -0.62 -18.77
CA GLY A 71 -1.38 -1.49 -19.26
C GLY A 71 -1.80 -2.62 -18.34
N ASP A 72 -1.35 -2.63 -17.09
CA ASP A 72 -1.73 -3.69 -16.16
C ASP A 72 -3.20 -3.60 -15.73
N VAL A 73 -3.80 -2.43 -15.85
CA VAL A 73 -5.25 -2.24 -15.73
C VAL A 73 -5.72 -1.33 -16.84
N GLU A 74 -6.99 -1.40 -17.16
CA GLU A 74 -7.55 -0.64 -18.28
C GLU A 74 -7.52 0.87 -18.01
N ASN A 75 -7.94 1.29 -16.81
CA ASN A 75 -7.96 2.70 -16.45
C ASN A 75 -7.45 2.88 -15.02
N PRO A 76 -6.21 3.34 -14.85
CA PRO A 76 -5.63 3.49 -13.51
C PRO A 76 -6.02 4.76 -12.79
N GLN A 77 -6.78 5.66 -13.44
CA GLN A 77 -7.14 6.93 -12.84
C GLN A 77 -7.77 6.73 -11.45
N GLY A 78 -7.41 7.59 -10.51
CA GLY A 78 -7.89 7.51 -9.15
C GLY A 78 -7.11 6.56 -8.26
N GLY A 79 -6.47 5.54 -8.83
CA GLY A 79 -5.67 4.61 -8.06
C GLY A 79 -6.41 4.02 -6.88
N VAL A 80 -5.95 4.33 -5.67
CA VAL A 80 -6.54 3.82 -4.42
C VAL A 80 -8.02 4.22 -4.27
N ARG A 81 -8.43 5.36 -4.85
CA ARG A 81 -9.82 5.81 -4.76
C ARG A 81 -10.80 4.87 -5.45
N SER A 82 -10.33 4.07 -6.39
CA SER A 82 -11.20 3.17 -7.15
C SER A 82 -11.77 2.01 -6.33
N VAL A 83 -11.39 1.89 -5.06
CA VAL A 83 -12.01 0.91 -4.15
C VAL A 83 -13.51 1.19 -3.98
N ILE A 84 -13.92 2.44 -4.22
CA ILE A 84 -15.33 2.81 -4.36
C ILE A 84 -15.45 3.33 -5.79
N PRO A 85 -16.00 2.53 -6.74
CA PRO A 85 -15.94 2.88 -8.15
C PRO A 85 -16.51 4.26 -8.49
N LYS A 86 -17.58 4.67 -7.83
CA LYS A 86 -18.15 6.00 -8.09
C LYS A 86 -17.24 7.15 -7.67
N ASN A 87 -16.24 6.88 -6.83
CA ASN A 87 -15.28 7.89 -6.38
C ASN A 87 -13.94 7.79 -7.11
N GLN A 88 -13.84 6.91 -8.09
CA GLN A 88 -12.60 6.73 -8.84
C GLN A 88 -12.20 7.99 -9.58
N HIS A 89 -13.17 8.66 -10.18
CA HIS A 89 -12.94 9.88 -10.95
C HIS A 89 -13.43 11.08 -10.15
N TYR A 90 -12.57 12.04 -9.95
CA TYR A 90 -12.94 13.26 -9.25
C TYR A 90 -12.19 14.43 -9.83
N LYS A 91 -12.77 15.62 -9.70
CA LYS A 91 -12.08 16.85 -10.05
C LYS A 91 -11.43 17.41 -8.81
N GLN A 92 -10.14 17.64 -8.91
CA GLN A 92 -9.43 18.30 -7.82
C GLN A 92 -9.80 19.79 -7.83
N LYS A 93 -10.21 20.28 -6.66
CA LYS A 93 -10.47 21.70 -6.48
C LYS A 93 -9.22 22.35 -5.95
N ILE A 94 -8.82 23.40 -6.58
CA ILE A 94 -7.62 24.14 -6.25
C ILE A 94 -8.00 25.52 -5.75
#